data_849c738124a8b095dcd123543339ddb9
#
_entry.id   849c738124a8b095dcd123543339ddb9
#
_cell.length_a   1.000
_cell.length_b   1.000
_cell.length_c   1.000
_cell.angle_alpha   90.00
_cell.angle_beta   90.00
_cell.angle_gamma   90.00
#
_symmetry.space_group_name_H-M   'P 1'
#
loop_
_entity.id
_entity.type
_entity.pdbx_description
1 polymer ?
#
loop_
_entity_poly.entity_id
_entity_poly.type
_entity_poly.pdbx_seq_one_letter_code
_entity_poly.pdbx_strand_id
1 'polypeptide(L)'
;MAKDPICGMKVSEKSGLKLTHKGRDYFFCSPRCLKKFAEDNRVDIKQANTCLSCARPPFYGNKTFIVAASLLLLAFLSYPLPVLTPFRESLWMYIRRLWWAILLGVFIGGFVDYFIPREYITHMLAKPAKKTILYSVLLGFFMSACSHGILALSIELHKKGASNPAVVSFLLASPWANFTLTIMLIGFFGLKALFIILSAVVIAVITGFIFLILEKKGLIEKNENTLKLAGDFSLRDDFRRRFKDRKISFKNLKSWAKGIYEGMVSLSNMVLWWVLIGMGLASLAAAFIPAGVFNNYMGPTLGGLFVTLLVATIIEVCSEGSAPMAFEIFKQTKAFGNSFVFLMAGVVTDYTEIGLLWHNVGRKVALWLPIITVPQVILLGFIANYIFR
;
A
#
# COMPACT_ATOMS: atom_id res chain seq x y z
N MET A 1 -20.38 -23.58 3.69
CA MET A 1 -20.17 -22.11 3.65
C MET A 1 -21.37 -21.44 4.33
N ALA A 2 -21.14 -20.73 5.40
CA ALA A 2 -22.16 -19.99 6.13
C ALA A 2 -22.39 -18.60 5.50
N LYS A 3 -23.55 -17.99 5.81
CA LYS A 3 -23.83 -16.59 5.44
C LYS A 3 -23.65 -15.69 6.66
N ASP A 4 -22.94 -14.59 6.52
CA ASP A 4 -22.85 -13.54 7.55
C ASP A 4 -24.25 -12.93 7.77
N PRO A 5 -24.79 -12.96 9.00
CA PRO A 5 -26.16 -12.51 9.27
C PRO A 5 -26.34 -10.98 9.14
N ILE A 6 -25.25 -10.22 9.13
CA ILE A 6 -25.30 -8.73 9.04
C ILE A 6 -25.21 -8.25 7.61
N CYS A 7 -24.31 -8.83 6.80
CA CYS A 7 -24.06 -8.35 5.43
C CYS A 7 -24.44 -9.36 4.34
N GLY A 8 -24.85 -10.61 4.70
CA GLY A 8 -25.26 -11.65 3.76
C GLY A 8 -24.10 -12.32 3.00
N MET A 9 -22.87 -11.96 3.29
CA MET A 9 -21.67 -12.48 2.60
C MET A 9 -21.42 -13.94 2.93
N LYS A 10 -21.01 -14.76 1.95
CA LYS A 10 -20.62 -16.16 2.17
C LYS A 10 -19.26 -16.19 2.86
N VAL A 11 -19.19 -16.84 4.02
CA VAL A 11 -18.00 -16.95 4.87
C VAL A 11 -17.61 -18.42 5.00
N SER A 12 -16.30 -18.70 4.98
CA SER A 12 -15.81 -20.04 5.28
C SER A 12 -15.95 -20.34 6.77
N GLU A 13 -16.54 -21.46 7.11
CA GLU A 13 -16.71 -21.91 8.49
C GLU A 13 -15.38 -22.21 9.18
N LYS A 14 -14.31 -22.49 8.40
CA LYS A 14 -12.97 -22.77 8.92
C LYS A 14 -12.13 -21.51 9.20
N SER A 15 -12.43 -20.39 8.54
CA SER A 15 -11.62 -19.16 8.63
C SER A 15 -12.39 -17.92 9.09
N GLY A 16 -13.69 -18.06 9.36
CA GLY A 16 -14.55 -16.95 9.77
C GLY A 16 -14.50 -16.68 11.27
N LEU A 17 -14.75 -15.43 11.63
CA LEU A 17 -15.06 -15.06 13.02
C LEU A 17 -16.36 -15.77 13.42
N LYS A 18 -16.33 -16.53 14.51
CA LYS A 18 -17.45 -17.33 14.98
C LYS A 18 -18.00 -16.77 16.30
N LEU A 19 -19.32 -16.64 16.42
CA LEU A 19 -20.01 -16.34 17.65
C LEU A 19 -21.17 -17.34 17.82
N THR A 20 -21.22 -18.02 18.96
CA THR A 20 -22.35 -18.89 19.30
C THR A 20 -23.38 -18.08 20.08
N HIS A 21 -24.61 -18.00 19.60
CA HIS A 21 -25.74 -17.34 20.28
C HIS A 21 -26.98 -18.23 20.24
N LYS A 22 -27.60 -18.45 21.38
CA LYS A 22 -28.80 -19.32 21.55
C LYS A 22 -28.62 -20.72 20.96
N GLY A 23 -27.41 -21.31 21.12
CA GLY A 23 -27.12 -22.66 20.64
C GLY A 23 -26.86 -22.77 19.13
N ARG A 24 -26.82 -21.63 18.39
CA ARG A 24 -26.48 -21.59 16.96
C ARG A 24 -25.18 -20.86 16.72
N ASP A 25 -24.39 -21.38 15.79
CA ASP A 25 -23.13 -20.80 15.38
C ASP A 25 -23.35 -19.81 14.24
N TYR A 26 -22.91 -18.58 14.44
CA TYR A 26 -22.91 -17.51 13.42
C TYR A 26 -21.50 -17.21 13.00
N PHE A 27 -21.28 -17.07 11.70
CA PHE A 27 -19.98 -16.78 11.10
C PHE A 27 -20.00 -15.40 10.45
N PHE A 28 -18.93 -14.60 10.67
CA PHE A 28 -18.87 -13.22 10.24
C PHE A 28 -17.68 -12.99 9.32
N CYS A 29 -17.87 -12.16 8.31
CA CYS A 29 -16.83 -11.80 7.35
C CYS A 29 -15.82 -10.78 7.94
N SER A 30 -16.18 -10.07 9.01
CA SER A 30 -15.35 -9.05 9.62
C SER A 30 -15.68 -8.85 11.10
N PRO A 31 -14.71 -8.35 11.91
CA PRO A 31 -14.96 -7.98 13.32
C PRO A 31 -16.08 -6.95 13.49
N ARG A 32 -16.30 -6.12 12.47
CA ARG A 32 -17.36 -5.09 12.46
C ARG A 32 -18.75 -5.72 12.39
N CYS A 33 -18.93 -6.73 11.53
CA CYS A 33 -20.19 -7.47 11.44
C CYS A 33 -20.46 -8.23 12.74
N LEU A 34 -19.44 -8.86 13.32
CA LEU A 34 -19.55 -9.52 14.62
C LEU A 34 -19.92 -8.54 15.72
N LYS A 35 -19.28 -7.37 15.79
CA LYS A 35 -19.57 -6.35 16.78
C LYS A 35 -21.01 -5.81 16.65
N LYS A 36 -21.43 -5.54 15.41
CA LYS A 36 -22.81 -5.07 15.13
C LYS A 36 -23.83 -6.12 15.51
N PHE A 37 -23.61 -7.41 15.20
CA PHE A 37 -24.49 -8.50 15.61
C PHE A 37 -24.56 -8.61 17.13
N ALA A 38 -23.42 -8.49 17.83
CA ALA A 38 -23.37 -8.54 19.28
C ALA A 38 -24.08 -7.36 19.93
N GLU A 39 -23.97 -6.13 19.37
CA GLU A 39 -24.72 -4.95 19.82
C GLU A 39 -26.22 -5.12 19.59
N ASP A 40 -26.65 -5.56 18.41
CA ASP A 40 -28.04 -5.77 18.04
C ASP A 40 -28.72 -6.85 18.88
N ASN A 41 -27.97 -7.90 19.29
CA ASN A 41 -28.50 -9.03 20.09
C ASN A 41 -28.11 -8.98 21.57
N ARG A 42 -27.46 -7.91 22.04
CA ARG A 42 -26.97 -7.72 23.43
C ARG A 42 -26.12 -8.88 23.94
N VAL A 43 -25.23 -9.40 23.09
CA VAL A 43 -24.33 -10.51 23.41
C VAL A 43 -22.96 -9.96 23.77
N ASP A 44 -22.36 -10.50 24.87
CA ASP A 44 -21.01 -10.12 25.26
C ASP A 44 -19.97 -10.73 24.30
N ILE A 45 -19.17 -9.89 23.66
CA ILE A 45 -18.15 -10.28 22.67
C ILE A 45 -17.04 -11.15 23.27
N LYS A 46 -16.91 -11.22 24.60
CA LYS A 46 -15.91 -12.06 25.28
C LYS A 46 -16.05 -13.57 25.00
N GLN A 47 -17.20 -14.01 24.50
CA GLN A 47 -17.44 -15.41 24.09
C GLN A 47 -17.16 -15.69 22.61
N ALA A 48 -16.85 -14.66 21.82
CA ALA A 48 -16.40 -14.89 20.47
C ALA A 48 -14.99 -15.49 20.50
N ASN A 49 -14.79 -16.65 19.86
CA ASN A 49 -13.46 -17.16 19.57
C ASN A 49 -12.75 -16.13 18.66
N THR A 50 -12.13 -15.14 19.29
CA THR A 50 -11.32 -14.15 18.58
C THR A 50 -10.19 -14.89 17.92
N CYS A 51 -10.08 -14.74 16.62
CA CYS A 51 -8.96 -15.23 15.84
C CYS A 51 -7.65 -14.88 16.58
N LEU A 52 -6.84 -15.90 16.91
CA LEU A 52 -5.53 -15.72 17.59
C LEU A 52 -4.62 -14.71 16.88
N SER A 53 -4.84 -14.47 15.58
CA SER A 53 -4.16 -13.43 14.80
C SER A 53 -4.61 -12.00 15.12
N CYS A 54 -5.71 -11.78 15.85
CA CYS A 54 -6.22 -10.47 16.26
C CYS A 54 -5.80 -10.08 17.68
N ALA A 55 -5.17 -10.97 18.45
CA ALA A 55 -4.58 -10.64 19.72
C ALA A 55 -3.40 -9.68 19.48
N ARG A 56 -3.43 -8.49 20.08
CA ARG A 56 -2.28 -7.57 20.02
C ARG A 56 -1.07 -8.32 20.59
N PRO A 57 0.02 -8.49 19.82
CA PRO A 57 1.22 -9.14 20.34
C PRO A 57 1.70 -8.34 21.57
N PRO A 58 2.30 -8.99 22.58
CA PRO A 58 2.92 -8.29 23.68
C PRO A 58 3.92 -7.26 23.15
N PHE A 59 4.18 -6.19 23.89
CA PHE A 59 4.99 -5.04 23.45
C PHE A 59 6.33 -5.46 22.80
N TYR A 60 6.99 -6.49 23.36
CA TYR A 60 8.23 -7.06 22.82
C TYR A 60 8.04 -7.95 21.59
N GLY A 61 6.82 -8.34 21.24
CA GLY A 61 6.46 -9.03 19.98
C GLY A 61 6.06 -8.08 18.84
N ASN A 62 6.06 -6.76 19.09
CA ASN A 62 5.74 -5.78 18.06
C ASN A 62 6.94 -5.64 17.09
N LYS A 63 6.70 -5.92 15.81
CA LYS A 63 7.73 -5.84 14.75
C LYS A 63 8.43 -4.48 14.73
N THR A 64 7.69 -3.39 14.92
CA THR A 64 8.24 -2.03 14.98
C THR A 64 9.23 -1.87 16.12
N PHE A 65 8.90 -2.40 17.31
CA PHE A 65 9.79 -2.34 18.47
C PHE A 65 11.08 -3.15 18.24
N ILE A 66 10.96 -4.36 17.69
CA ILE A 66 12.13 -5.24 17.40
C ILE A 66 13.07 -4.53 16.43
N VAL A 67 12.53 -4.01 15.31
CA VAL A 67 13.35 -3.31 14.30
C VAL A 67 13.98 -2.04 14.87
N ALA A 68 13.22 -1.23 15.59
CA ALA A 68 13.76 -0.02 16.24
C ALA A 68 14.87 -0.35 17.24
N ALA A 69 14.68 -1.37 18.10
CA ALA A 69 15.69 -1.81 19.06
C ALA A 69 16.95 -2.33 18.35
N SER A 70 16.80 -3.08 17.25
CA SER A 70 17.94 -3.56 16.45
C SER A 70 18.74 -2.40 15.83
N LEU A 71 18.05 -1.39 15.27
CA LEU A 71 18.71 -0.20 14.72
C LEU A 71 19.42 0.63 15.78
N LEU A 72 18.81 0.79 16.96
CA LEU A 72 19.43 1.47 18.10
C LEU A 72 20.65 0.71 18.61
N LEU A 73 20.59 -0.62 18.69
CA LEU A 73 21.72 -1.46 19.06
C LEU A 73 22.88 -1.29 18.08
N LEU A 74 22.61 -1.34 16.77
CA LEU A 74 23.63 -1.10 15.72
C LEU A 74 24.22 0.31 15.81
N ALA A 75 23.39 1.32 16.06
CA ALA A 75 23.83 2.69 16.26
C ALA A 75 24.70 2.83 17.53
N PHE A 76 24.37 2.11 18.61
CA PHE A 76 25.19 2.09 19.83
C PHE A 76 26.52 1.37 19.59
N LEU A 77 26.52 0.24 18.88
CA LEU A 77 27.73 -0.49 18.50
C LEU A 77 28.68 0.32 17.59
N SER A 78 28.17 1.36 16.93
CA SER A 78 29.01 2.25 16.11
C SER A 78 29.97 3.15 16.92
N TYR A 79 29.79 3.29 18.23
CA TYR A 79 30.72 4.06 19.08
C TYR A 79 32.06 3.33 19.27
N PRO A 80 32.09 2.03 19.66
CA PRO A 80 33.34 1.27 19.76
C PRO A 80 33.86 0.81 18.40
N LEU A 81 33.05 0.78 17.33
CA LEU A 81 33.41 0.28 16.00
C LEU A 81 33.38 1.41 14.95
N PRO A 82 34.53 2.05 14.65
CA PRO A 82 34.59 3.18 13.69
C PRO A 82 34.02 2.85 12.29
N VAL A 83 34.09 1.58 11.89
CA VAL A 83 33.53 1.09 10.61
C VAL A 83 32.02 1.35 10.48
N LEU A 84 31.30 1.39 11.60
CA LEU A 84 29.85 1.67 11.64
C LEU A 84 29.51 3.16 11.79
N THR A 85 30.49 4.06 11.84
CA THR A 85 30.24 5.50 11.94
C THR A 85 29.36 6.03 10.79
N PRO A 86 29.62 5.68 9.50
CA PRO A 86 28.77 6.12 8.39
C PRO A 86 27.32 5.60 8.50
N PHE A 87 27.11 4.41 9.06
CA PHE A 87 25.76 3.87 9.34
C PHE A 87 25.02 4.77 10.33
N ARG A 88 25.63 5.11 11.45
CA ARG A 88 25.01 5.98 12.48
C ARG A 88 24.68 7.36 11.93
N GLU A 89 25.61 7.98 11.20
CA GLU A 89 25.42 9.31 10.62
C GLU A 89 24.28 9.32 9.59
N SER A 90 24.25 8.32 8.70
CA SER A 90 23.16 8.16 7.71
C SER A 90 21.82 7.89 8.39
N LEU A 91 21.76 6.98 9.39
CA LEU A 91 20.53 6.70 10.13
C LEU A 91 19.98 7.95 10.82
N TRP A 92 20.87 8.73 11.46
CA TRP A 92 20.48 9.97 12.12
C TRP A 92 20.01 11.04 11.14
N MET A 93 20.64 11.14 9.96
CA MET A 93 20.21 12.01 8.88
C MET A 93 18.81 11.64 8.39
N TYR A 94 18.50 10.34 8.18
CA TYR A 94 17.17 9.88 7.78
C TYR A 94 16.11 10.18 8.84
N ILE A 95 16.39 9.90 10.12
CA ILE A 95 15.47 10.20 11.21
C ILE A 95 15.15 11.70 11.24
N ARG A 96 16.17 12.58 11.25
CA ARG A 96 15.96 14.04 11.24
C ARG A 96 15.18 14.54 10.04
N ARG A 97 15.37 13.93 8.88
CA ARG A 97 14.71 14.36 7.66
C ARG A 97 13.27 13.91 7.55
N LEU A 98 12.93 12.73 8.09
CA LEU A 98 11.66 12.06 7.85
C LEU A 98 10.67 12.06 9.02
N TRP A 99 11.07 12.29 10.27
CA TRP A 99 10.18 12.15 11.41
C TRP A 99 8.87 12.95 11.26
N TRP A 100 8.98 14.20 10.80
CA TRP A 100 7.82 15.07 10.58
C TRP A 100 6.94 14.58 9.43
N ALA A 101 7.55 14.09 8.34
CA ALA A 101 6.85 13.57 7.18
C ALA A 101 6.07 12.30 7.53
N ILE A 102 6.67 11.41 8.32
CA ILE A 102 6.03 10.18 8.82
C ILE A 102 4.84 10.53 9.72
N LEU A 103 5.02 11.44 10.68
CA LEU A 103 3.96 11.85 11.58
C LEU A 103 2.79 12.50 10.83
N LEU A 104 3.08 13.42 9.91
CA LEU A 104 2.06 14.09 9.11
C LEU A 104 1.34 13.09 8.18
N GLY A 105 2.09 12.21 7.54
CA GLY A 105 1.53 11.19 6.64
C GLY A 105 0.62 10.20 7.37
N VAL A 106 1.05 9.70 8.54
CA VAL A 106 0.24 8.82 9.38
C VAL A 106 -1.02 9.53 9.90
N PHE A 107 -0.91 10.82 10.24
CA PHE A 107 -2.06 11.62 10.67
C PHE A 107 -3.10 11.76 9.54
N ILE A 108 -2.67 12.21 8.36
CA ILE A 108 -3.56 12.37 7.19
C ILE A 108 -4.12 11.01 6.76
N GLY A 109 -3.29 9.97 6.73
CA GLY A 109 -3.71 8.61 6.38
C GLY A 109 -4.75 8.05 7.35
N GLY A 110 -4.58 8.24 8.66
CA GLY A 110 -5.55 7.86 9.67
C GLY A 110 -6.88 8.62 9.55
N PHE A 111 -6.82 9.91 9.16
CA PHE A 111 -8.00 10.72 8.87
C PHE A 111 -8.77 10.15 7.67
N VAL A 112 -8.07 9.85 6.59
CA VAL A 112 -8.66 9.29 5.36
C VAL A 112 -9.29 7.92 5.62
N ASP A 113 -8.58 7.01 6.32
CA ASP A 113 -9.09 5.67 6.65
C ASP A 113 -10.38 5.71 7.49
N TYR A 114 -10.51 6.71 8.37
CA TYR A 114 -11.71 6.90 9.19
C TYR A 114 -12.91 7.43 8.39
N PHE A 115 -12.69 8.36 7.45
CA PHE A 115 -13.77 9.05 6.74
C PHE A 115 -14.22 8.38 5.46
N ILE A 116 -13.37 7.57 4.78
CA ILE A 116 -13.68 6.95 3.49
C ILE A 116 -14.02 5.47 3.65
N PRO A 117 -15.30 5.08 3.46
CA PRO A 117 -15.72 3.68 3.53
C PRO A 117 -15.24 2.89 2.30
N ARG A 118 -14.74 1.68 2.52
CA ARG A 118 -14.23 0.78 1.47
C ARG A 118 -15.33 0.31 0.50
N GLU A 119 -16.58 0.30 0.96
CA GLU A 119 -17.74 -0.13 0.17
C GLU A 119 -18.00 0.75 -1.07
N TYR A 120 -17.69 2.04 -1.00
CA TYR A 120 -17.83 2.95 -2.14
C TYR A 120 -16.92 2.58 -3.30
N ILE A 121 -15.71 2.13 -3.00
CA ILE A 121 -14.69 1.76 -3.98
C ILE A 121 -15.16 0.56 -4.77
N THR A 122 -15.69 -0.47 -4.08
CA THR A 122 -16.16 -1.70 -4.72
C THR A 122 -17.27 -1.46 -5.73
N HIS A 123 -18.22 -0.59 -5.40
CA HIS A 123 -19.36 -0.30 -6.27
C HIS A 123 -18.96 0.46 -7.55
N MET A 124 -17.95 1.35 -7.45
CA MET A 124 -17.50 2.15 -8.60
C MET A 124 -16.64 1.35 -9.59
N LEU A 125 -15.97 0.27 -9.13
CA LEU A 125 -14.99 -0.46 -9.93
C LEU A 125 -15.52 -1.70 -10.66
N ALA A 126 -16.80 -2.04 -10.49
CA ALA A 126 -17.38 -3.27 -11.05
C ALA A 126 -17.50 -3.29 -12.59
N LYS A 127 -17.63 -2.15 -13.26
CA LYS A 127 -17.86 -2.10 -14.72
C LYS A 127 -16.53 -1.94 -15.48
N PRO A 128 -16.20 -2.80 -16.48
CA PRO A 128 -15.01 -2.64 -17.32
C PRO A 128 -15.22 -1.50 -18.35
N ALA A 129 -15.02 -0.27 -17.92
CA ALA A 129 -15.19 0.92 -18.74
C ALA A 129 -13.98 1.85 -18.62
N LYS A 130 -13.76 2.69 -19.65
CA LYS A 130 -12.69 3.71 -19.63
C LYS A 130 -12.77 4.62 -18.38
N LYS A 131 -13.98 5.03 -18.01
CA LYS A 131 -14.22 5.85 -16.81
C LYS A 131 -13.84 5.13 -15.51
N THR A 132 -13.99 3.82 -15.46
CA THR A 132 -13.67 3.00 -14.29
C THR A 132 -12.16 2.98 -14.02
N ILE A 133 -11.32 3.01 -15.06
CA ILE A 133 -9.86 3.12 -14.92
C ILE A 133 -9.50 4.44 -14.24
N LEU A 134 -10.06 5.55 -14.71
CA LEU A 134 -9.81 6.87 -14.09
C LEU A 134 -10.31 6.92 -12.65
N TYR A 135 -11.48 6.33 -12.38
CA TYR A 135 -11.99 6.22 -11.01
C TYR A 135 -11.12 5.33 -10.14
N SER A 136 -10.56 4.25 -10.67
CA SER A 136 -9.61 3.37 -9.94
C SER A 136 -8.37 4.13 -9.51
N VAL A 137 -7.78 4.89 -10.43
CA VAL A 137 -6.60 5.71 -10.15
C VAL A 137 -6.92 6.79 -9.13
N LEU A 138 -8.04 7.52 -9.32
CA LEU A 138 -8.48 8.55 -8.38
C LEU A 138 -8.77 7.99 -6.99
N LEU A 139 -9.45 6.85 -6.92
CA LEU A 139 -9.75 6.18 -5.64
C LEU A 139 -8.50 5.64 -4.96
N GLY A 140 -7.48 5.28 -5.73
CA GLY A 140 -6.16 4.94 -5.21
C GLY A 140 -5.61 6.04 -4.30
N PHE A 141 -5.79 7.31 -4.66
CA PHE A 141 -5.38 8.46 -3.84
C PHE A 141 -6.07 8.55 -2.47
N PHE A 142 -7.25 7.98 -2.34
CA PHE A 142 -8.00 7.98 -1.07
C PHE A 142 -7.72 6.75 -0.21
N MET A 143 -6.87 5.84 -0.68
CA MET A 143 -6.51 4.63 0.07
C MET A 143 -5.10 4.76 0.63
N SER A 144 -5.00 5.17 1.88
CA SER A 144 -3.73 5.31 2.58
C SER A 144 -3.29 3.96 3.18
N ALA A 145 -2.76 3.07 2.33
CA ALA A 145 -2.25 1.77 2.75
C ALA A 145 -0.93 1.44 2.04
N CYS A 146 -0.10 0.58 2.65
CA CYS A 146 1.13 0.10 2.04
C CYS A 146 0.82 -0.79 0.81
N SER A 147 1.82 -1.03 -0.06
CA SER A 147 1.68 -1.85 -1.27
C SER A 147 1.02 -3.21 -1.00
N HIS A 148 1.46 -3.93 0.04
CA HIS A 148 0.86 -5.20 0.43
C HIS A 148 -0.60 -5.07 0.92
N GLY A 149 -0.94 -3.98 1.61
CA GLY A 149 -2.33 -3.70 2.00
C GLY A 149 -3.21 -3.37 0.79
N ILE A 150 -2.67 -2.63 -0.18
CA ILE A 150 -3.34 -2.33 -1.45
C ILE A 150 -3.53 -3.60 -2.28
N LEU A 151 -2.54 -4.48 -2.32
CA LEU A 151 -2.65 -5.77 -3.00
C LEU A 151 -3.77 -6.63 -2.40
N ALA A 152 -3.83 -6.77 -1.08
CA ALA A 152 -4.90 -7.50 -0.41
C ALA A 152 -6.28 -6.90 -0.71
N LEU A 153 -6.38 -5.56 -0.71
CA LEU A 153 -7.59 -4.85 -1.09
C LEU A 153 -7.94 -5.06 -2.57
N SER A 154 -6.96 -5.01 -3.47
CA SER A 154 -7.13 -5.25 -4.91
C SER A 154 -7.70 -6.65 -5.18
N ILE A 155 -7.19 -7.67 -4.48
CA ILE A 155 -7.71 -9.05 -4.54
C ILE A 155 -9.15 -9.11 -4.00
N GLU A 156 -9.45 -8.40 -2.93
CA GLU A 156 -10.82 -8.35 -2.39
C GLU A 156 -11.78 -7.63 -3.33
N LEU A 157 -11.35 -6.53 -3.95
CA LEU A 157 -12.12 -5.83 -4.99
C LEU A 157 -12.40 -6.73 -6.18
N HIS A 158 -11.40 -7.50 -6.64
CA HIS A 158 -11.57 -8.49 -7.70
C HIS A 158 -12.60 -9.56 -7.31
N LYS A 159 -12.50 -10.13 -6.10
CA LYS A 159 -13.48 -11.10 -5.58
C LYS A 159 -14.90 -10.53 -5.49
N LYS A 160 -15.03 -9.22 -5.29
CA LYS A 160 -16.30 -8.49 -5.26
C LYS A 160 -16.77 -8.02 -6.64
N GLY A 161 -16.06 -8.39 -7.71
CA GLY A 161 -16.50 -8.18 -9.08
C GLY A 161 -15.89 -6.96 -9.78
N ALA A 162 -14.86 -6.32 -9.22
CA ALA A 162 -14.12 -5.30 -9.94
C ALA A 162 -13.42 -5.89 -11.18
N SER A 163 -13.42 -5.16 -12.30
CA SER A 163 -12.78 -5.60 -13.53
C SER A 163 -11.25 -5.66 -13.40
N ASN A 164 -10.60 -6.58 -14.13
CA ASN A 164 -9.14 -6.72 -14.09
C ASN A 164 -8.38 -5.41 -14.42
N PRO A 165 -8.78 -4.64 -15.46
CA PRO A 165 -8.17 -3.34 -15.74
C PRO A 165 -8.28 -2.35 -14.56
N ALA A 166 -9.44 -2.35 -13.89
CA ALA A 166 -9.66 -1.48 -12.73
C ALA A 166 -8.78 -1.89 -11.53
N VAL A 167 -8.68 -3.20 -11.25
CA VAL A 167 -7.84 -3.76 -10.18
C VAL A 167 -6.38 -3.42 -10.40
N VAL A 168 -5.86 -3.61 -11.62
CA VAL A 168 -4.47 -3.31 -11.97
C VAL A 168 -4.18 -1.82 -11.88
N SER A 169 -5.06 -0.96 -12.41
CA SER A 169 -4.89 0.49 -12.32
C SER A 169 -4.90 0.99 -10.86
N PHE A 170 -5.78 0.42 -10.04
CA PHE A 170 -5.85 0.72 -8.61
C PHE A 170 -4.57 0.29 -7.90
N LEU A 171 -4.08 -0.93 -8.16
CA LEU A 171 -2.85 -1.47 -7.59
C LEU A 171 -1.64 -0.58 -7.91
N LEU A 172 -1.48 -0.17 -9.15
CA LEU A 172 -0.34 0.64 -9.60
C LEU A 172 -0.39 2.09 -9.10
N ALA A 173 -1.58 2.68 -8.97
CA ALA A 173 -1.71 4.08 -8.57
C ALA A 173 -1.63 4.28 -7.04
N SER A 174 -2.19 3.33 -6.28
CA SER A 174 -2.43 3.52 -4.84
C SER A 174 -1.18 3.71 -3.99
N PRO A 175 -0.05 2.99 -4.18
CA PRO A 175 1.15 3.19 -3.37
C PRO A 175 1.69 4.61 -3.46
N TRP A 176 1.65 5.21 -4.65
CA TRP A 176 2.21 6.55 -4.95
C TRP A 176 1.27 7.68 -4.55
N ALA A 177 0.01 7.35 -4.39
CA ALA A 177 -1.03 8.25 -3.92
C ALA A 177 -1.20 8.22 -2.39
N ASN A 178 -0.49 7.35 -1.70
CA ASN A 178 -0.45 7.28 -0.25
C ASN A 178 0.17 8.56 0.33
N PHE A 179 -0.58 9.24 1.20
CA PHE A 179 -0.13 10.51 1.79
C PHE A 179 1.18 10.36 2.55
N THR A 180 1.39 9.26 3.27
CA THR A 180 2.63 9.00 4.01
C THR A 180 3.83 8.96 3.06
N LEU A 181 3.74 8.16 1.99
CA LEU A 181 4.80 8.04 1.00
C LEU A 181 5.00 9.35 0.23
N THR A 182 3.91 10.01 -0.20
CA THR A 182 3.97 11.29 -0.92
C THR A 182 4.74 12.34 -0.13
N ILE A 183 4.41 12.53 1.15
CA ILE A 183 5.06 13.53 2.00
C ILE A 183 6.53 13.12 2.26
N MET A 184 6.79 11.84 2.44
CA MET A 184 8.14 11.30 2.61
C MET A 184 9.01 11.52 1.36
N LEU A 185 8.46 11.29 0.16
CA LEU A 185 9.15 11.57 -1.11
C LEU A 185 9.44 13.06 -1.29
N ILE A 186 8.50 13.94 -0.92
CA ILE A 186 8.75 15.38 -0.93
C ILE A 186 9.87 15.74 0.07
N GLY A 187 9.90 15.11 1.23
CA GLY A 187 10.98 15.26 2.20
C GLY A 187 12.35 14.86 1.68
N PHE A 188 12.44 13.82 0.85
CA PHE A 188 13.68 13.32 0.25
C PHE A 188 14.09 14.11 -1.01
N PHE A 189 13.19 14.21 -1.96
CA PHE A 189 13.48 14.68 -3.32
C PHE A 189 13.00 16.11 -3.59
N GLY A 190 12.31 16.75 -2.63
CA GLY A 190 11.70 18.06 -2.83
C GLY A 190 10.67 18.02 -3.96
N LEU A 191 10.63 19.05 -4.80
CA LEU A 191 9.67 19.14 -5.91
C LEU A 191 9.85 18.05 -6.98
N LYS A 192 11.02 17.40 -7.07
CA LYS A 192 11.25 16.26 -7.97
C LYS A 192 10.32 15.07 -7.64
N ALA A 193 9.83 14.97 -6.40
CA ALA A 193 8.86 13.95 -5.99
C ALA A 193 7.56 14.01 -6.81
N LEU A 194 7.16 15.20 -7.28
CA LEU A 194 5.98 15.34 -8.15
C LEU A 194 6.13 14.59 -9.46
N PHE A 195 7.34 14.52 -10.02
CA PHE A 195 7.60 13.72 -11.21
C PHE A 195 7.34 12.23 -10.92
N ILE A 196 7.77 11.71 -9.77
CA ILE A 196 7.55 10.30 -9.39
C ILE A 196 6.04 10.01 -9.34
N ILE A 197 5.29 10.86 -8.62
CA ILE A 197 3.85 10.69 -8.41
C ILE A 197 3.08 10.79 -9.72
N LEU A 198 3.34 11.82 -10.53
CA LEU A 198 2.66 12.02 -11.81
C LEU A 198 2.99 10.90 -12.79
N SER A 199 4.25 10.45 -12.85
CA SER A 199 4.66 9.33 -13.70
C SER A 199 3.97 8.03 -13.29
N ALA A 200 3.82 7.76 -11.99
CA ALA A 200 3.11 6.60 -11.49
C ALA A 200 1.62 6.61 -11.89
N VAL A 201 0.97 7.78 -11.80
CA VAL A 201 -0.41 7.97 -12.29
C VAL A 201 -0.49 7.70 -13.79
N VAL A 202 0.43 8.22 -14.58
CA VAL A 202 0.47 8.01 -16.04
C VAL A 202 0.64 6.52 -16.35
N ILE A 203 1.59 5.84 -15.71
CA ILE A 203 1.80 4.39 -15.86
C ILE A 203 0.52 3.61 -15.49
N ALA A 204 -0.12 3.94 -14.37
CA ALA A 204 -1.34 3.26 -13.94
C ALA A 204 -2.49 3.44 -14.95
N VAL A 205 -2.65 4.64 -15.51
CA VAL A 205 -3.67 4.94 -16.50
C VAL A 205 -3.38 4.21 -17.82
N ILE A 206 -2.15 4.32 -18.35
CA ILE A 206 -1.76 3.67 -19.62
C ILE A 206 -1.88 2.15 -19.49
N THR A 207 -1.35 1.58 -18.40
CA THR A 207 -1.44 0.14 -18.14
C THR A 207 -2.89 -0.31 -18.04
N GLY A 208 -3.73 0.43 -17.32
CA GLY A 208 -5.17 0.13 -17.23
C GLY A 208 -5.87 0.13 -18.58
N PHE A 209 -5.57 1.09 -19.46
CA PHE A 209 -6.11 1.11 -20.81
C PHE A 209 -5.61 -0.06 -21.67
N ILE A 210 -4.33 -0.41 -21.57
CA ILE A 210 -3.78 -1.58 -22.26
C ILE A 210 -4.48 -2.86 -21.78
N PHE A 211 -4.64 -3.03 -20.46
CA PHE A 211 -5.37 -4.17 -19.89
C PHE A 211 -6.83 -4.22 -20.36
N LEU A 212 -7.50 -3.08 -20.50
CA LEU A 212 -8.85 -3.02 -21.05
C LEU A 212 -8.91 -3.51 -22.50
N ILE A 213 -7.89 -3.19 -23.32
CA ILE A 213 -7.78 -3.68 -24.71
C ILE A 213 -7.49 -5.18 -24.72
N LEU A 214 -6.59 -5.66 -23.88
CA LEU A 214 -6.24 -7.08 -23.78
C LEU A 214 -7.44 -7.92 -23.32
N GLU A 215 -8.22 -7.44 -22.36
CA GLU A 215 -9.45 -8.10 -21.90
C GLU A 215 -10.50 -8.16 -23.00
N LYS A 216 -10.68 -7.08 -23.79
CA LYS A 216 -11.59 -7.06 -24.96
C LYS A 216 -11.17 -8.04 -26.05
N LYS A 217 -9.86 -8.21 -26.27
CA LYS A 217 -9.30 -9.15 -27.24
C LYS A 217 -9.26 -10.61 -26.73
N GLY A 218 -9.68 -10.88 -25.49
CA GLY A 218 -9.66 -12.22 -24.89
C GLY A 218 -8.24 -12.72 -24.54
N LEU A 219 -7.24 -11.83 -24.54
CA LEU A 219 -5.86 -12.17 -24.17
C LEU A 219 -5.67 -12.29 -22.65
N ILE A 220 -6.57 -11.71 -21.87
CA ILE A 220 -6.63 -11.79 -20.41
C ILE A 220 -8.01 -12.34 -20.02
N GLU A 221 -8.05 -13.10 -18.94
CA GLU A 221 -9.28 -13.64 -18.37
C GLU A 221 -10.21 -12.48 -17.95
N LYS A 222 -11.52 -12.64 -18.18
CA LYS A 222 -12.51 -11.73 -17.57
C LYS A 222 -12.75 -12.16 -16.14
N ASN A 223 -13.02 -11.19 -15.27
CA ASN A 223 -13.39 -11.52 -13.90
C ASN A 223 -14.76 -12.25 -13.87
N GLU A 224 -14.75 -13.52 -13.49
CA GLU A 224 -15.95 -14.34 -13.36
C GLU A 224 -16.89 -13.88 -12.23
N ASN A 225 -16.36 -13.16 -11.26
CA ASN A 225 -17.12 -12.61 -10.14
C ASN A 225 -17.88 -11.33 -10.49
N THR A 226 -17.85 -10.89 -11.77
CA THR A 226 -18.56 -9.67 -12.19
C THR A 226 -20.06 -9.89 -12.03
N LEU A 227 -20.57 -9.57 -10.86
CA LEU A 227 -22.00 -9.61 -10.57
C LEU A 227 -22.71 -8.60 -11.46
N LYS A 228 -23.84 -9.01 -12.06
CA LYS A 228 -24.86 -8.09 -12.55
C LYS A 228 -25.42 -7.36 -11.31
N LEU A 229 -24.76 -6.26 -10.92
CA LEU A 229 -25.20 -5.44 -9.82
C LEU A 229 -26.61 -4.91 -10.12
N ALA A 230 -27.55 -5.23 -9.24
CA ALA A 230 -28.87 -4.64 -9.24
C ALA A 230 -28.74 -3.10 -9.16
N GLY A 231 -29.42 -2.41 -10.06
CA GLY A 231 -29.12 -1.07 -10.53
C GLY A 231 -29.43 0.12 -9.63
N ASP A 232 -29.63 0.07 -8.32
CA ASP A 232 -30.18 1.23 -7.58
C ASP A 232 -29.39 1.69 -6.35
N PHE A 233 -28.06 1.56 -6.33
CA PHE A 233 -27.29 2.21 -5.27
C PHE A 233 -26.78 3.58 -5.71
N SER A 234 -27.38 4.66 -5.21
CA SER A 234 -26.92 6.04 -5.43
C SER A 234 -25.88 6.42 -4.37
N LEU A 235 -24.61 6.47 -4.79
CA LEU A 235 -23.49 6.97 -3.97
C LEU A 235 -23.75 8.36 -3.41
N ARG A 236 -24.43 9.22 -4.20
CA ARG A 236 -24.72 10.60 -3.84
C ARG A 236 -25.70 10.68 -2.67
N ASP A 237 -26.69 9.80 -2.64
CA ASP A 237 -27.71 9.81 -1.60
C ASP A 237 -27.19 9.22 -0.29
N ASP A 238 -26.34 8.18 -0.37
CA ASP A 238 -25.73 7.60 0.83
C ASP A 238 -24.68 8.55 1.44
N PHE A 239 -23.86 9.20 0.61
CA PHE A 239 -22.92 10.24 1.03
C PHE A 239 -23.68 11.41 1.69
N ARG A 240 -24.78 11.87 1.05
CA ARG A 240 -25.60 12.95 1.57
C ARG A 240 -26.28 12.59 2.90
N ARG A 241 -26.76 11.35 3.05
CA ARG A 241 -27.33 10.85 4.32
C ARG A 241 -26.28 10.81 5.42
N ARG A 242 -25.10 10.27 5.17
CA ARG A 242 -24.02 10.14 6.17
C ARG A 242 -23.47 11.48 6.63
N PHE A 243 -23.44 12.50 5.76
CA PHE A 243 -22.96 13.84 6.11
C PHE A 243 -24.04 14.78 6.62
N LYS A 244 -25.31 14.61 6.21
CA LYS A 244 -26.41 15.48 6.59
C LYS A 244 -26.83 15.31 8.07
N ASP A 245 -26.66 14.12 8.62
CA ASP A 245 -27.04 13.79 10.01
C ASP A 245 -25.93 14.03 11.04
N ARG A 246 -24.75 14.46 10.61
CA ARG A 246 -23.61 14.71 11.49
C ARG A 246 -23.60 16.15 12.00
N LYS A 247 -24.46 16.46 12.97
CA LYS A 247 -24.34 17.71 13.76
C LYS A 247 -22.99 17.70 14.49
N ILE A 248 -22.23 18.81 14.38
CA ILE A 248 -21.00 19.02 15.12
C ILE A 248 -21.39 19.14 16.61
N SER A 249 -21.20 18.06 17.36
CA SER A 249 -21.40 18.00 18.80
C SER A 249 -20.09 17.60 19.46
N PHE A 250 -19.80 18.10 20.65
CA PHE A 250 -18.58 17.78 21.40
C PHE A 250 -18.39 16.26 21.61
N LYS A 251 -19.49 15.52 21.78
CA LYS A 251 -19.50 14.05 21.87
C LYS A 251 -19.05 13.38 20.57
N ASN A 252 -19.40 13.96 19.42
CA ASN A 252 -19.00 13.49 18.10
C ASN A 252 -17.52 13.79 17.84
N LEU A 253 -17.00 14.94 18.28
CA LEU A 253 -15.59 15.32 18.15
C LEU A 253 -14.67 14.34 18.90
N LYS A 254 -15.03 13.92 20.12
CA LYS A 254 -14.30 12.90 20.89
C LYS A 254 -14.30 11.54 20.16
N SER A 255 -15.42 11.15 19.57
CA SER A 255 -15.50 9.89 18.80
C SER A 255 -14.68 9.95 17.50
N TRP A 256 -14.64 11.11 16.83
CA TRP A 256 -13.81 11.34 15.64
C TRP A 256 -12.33 11.30 15.99
N ALA A 257 -11.90 12.00 17.03
CA ALA A 257 -10.52 11.98 17.50
C ALA A 257 -10.06 10.55 17.84
N LYS A 258 -10.92 9.78 18.53
CA LYS A 258 -10.66 8.37 18.82
C LYS A 258 -10.55 7.51 17.56
N GLY A 259 -11.46 7.68 16.60
CA GLY A 259 -11.44 6.93 15.35
C GLY A 259 -10.24 7.26 14.47
N ILE A 260 -9.86 8.54 14.38
CA ILE A 260 -8.64 8.98 13.68
C ILE A 260 -7.40 8.39 14.38
N TYR A 261 -7.33 8.45 15.71
CA TYR A 261 -6.23 7.87 16.48
C TYR A 261 -6.10 6.35 16.25
N GLU A 262 -7.22 5.61 16.25
CA GLU A 262 -7.22 4.18 15.95
C GLU A 262 -6.73 3.90 14.52
N GLY A 263 -7.13 4.71 13.55
CA GLY A 263 -6.62 4.66 12.16
C GLY A 263 -5.12 4.95 12.10
N MET A 264 -4.65 5.99 12.81
CA MET A 264 -3.21 6.32 12.90
C MET A 264 -2.40 5.16 13.49
N VAL A 265 -2.86 4.57 14.59
CA VAL A 265 -2.18 3.43 15.23
C VAL A 265 -2.16 2.21 14.31
N SER A 266 -3.27 1.93 13.62
CA SER A 266 -3.36 0.84 12.65
C SER A 266 -2.36 1.03 11.50
N LEU A 267 -2.34 2.22 10.91
CA LEU A 267 -1.43 2.58 9.81
C LEU A 267 0.04 2.56 10.27
N SER A 268 0.32 3.12 11.45
CA SER A 268 1.65 3.11 12.06
C SER A 268 2.20 1.69 12.24
N ASN A 269 1.40 0.79 12.78
CA ASN A 269 1.78 -0.62 12.97
C ASN A 269 2.03 -1.36 11.64
N MET A 270 1.41 -0.92 10.57
CA MET A 270 1.55 -1.51 9.24
C MET A 270 2.78 -0.96 8.49
N VAL A 271 3.05 0.34 8.58
CA VAL A 271 4.02 1.05 7.74
C VAL A 271 5.37 1.26 8.45
N LEU A 272 5.36 1.61 9.75
CA LEU A 272 6.54 2.14 10.44
C LEU A 272 7.72 1.16 10.49
N TRP A 273 7.47 -0.12 10.72
CA TRP A 273 8.55 -1.12 10.75
C TRP A 273 9.22 -1.32 9.39
N TRP A 274 8.47 -1.18 8.27
CA TRP A 274 9.01 -1.21 6.92
C TRP A 274 9.88 0.01 6.62
N VAL A 275 9.43 1.20 7.02
CA VAL A 275 10.23 2.44 6.90
C VAL A 275 11.53 2.31 7.69
N LEU A 276 11.48 1.78 8.91
CA LEU A 276 12.67 1.55 9.74
C LEU A 276 13.63 0.55 9.08
N ILE A 277 13.13 -0.56 8.51
CA ILE A 277 13.96 -1.50 7.74
C ILE A 277 14.62 -0.78 6.56
N GLY A 278 13.85 -0.03 5.78
CA GLY A 278 14.37 0.72 4.62
C GLY A 278 15.46 1.72 5.03
N MET A 279 15.25 2.46 6.13
CA MET A 279 16.26 3.37 6.67
C MET A 279 17.51 2.61 7.16
N GLY A 280 17.34 1.44 7.76
CA GLY A 280 18.44 0.56 8.17
C GLY A 280 19.25 0.06 6.98
N LEU A 281 18.59 -0.47 5.96
CA LEU A 281 19.23 -0.94 4.72
C LEU A 281 19.94 0.19 3.99
N ALA A 282 19.32 1.37 3.87
CA ALA A 282 19.94 2.54 3.25
C ALA A 282 21.18 3.00 4.03
N SER A 283 21.14 2.95 5.37
CA SER A 283 22.28 3.31 6.23
C SER A 283 23.41 2.29 6.13
N LEU A 284 23.10 0.99 6.02
CA LEU A 284 24.09 -0.07 5.75
C LEU A 284 24.71 0.09 4.36
N ALA A 285 23.89 0.38 3.35
CA ALA A 285 24.39 0.64 2.00
C ALA A 285 25.35 1.83 1.98
N ALA A 286 25.03 2.92 2.68
CA ALA A 286 25.91 4.08 2.81
C ALA A 286 27.22 3.79 3.55
N ALA A 287 27.22 2.83 4.49
CA ALA A 287 28.40 2.44 5.25
C ALA A 287 29.34 1.49 4.50
N PHE A 288 28.78 0.53 3.76
CA PHE A 288 29.55 -0.60 3.22
C PHE A 288 29.69 -0.61 1.70
N ILE A 289 28.81 0.09 0.97
CA ILE A 289 28.88 0.12 -0.49
C ILE A 289 29.63 1.40 -0.92
N PRO A 290 30.83 1.29 -1.51
CA PRO A 290 31.55 2.45 -2.01
C PRO A 290 30.75 3.19 -3.09
N ALA A 291 30.80 4.52 -3.10
CA ALA A 291 30.13 5.36 -4.10
C ALA A 291 30.48 4.96 -5.56
N GLY A 292 31.69 4.47 -5.78
CA GLY A 292 32.13 3.95 -7.08
C GLY A 292 31.27 2.80 -7.59
N VAL A 293 30.80 1.90 -6.72
CA VAL A 293 29.91 0.79 -7.10
C VAL A 293 28.57 1.33 -7.59
N PHE A 294 27.98 2.26 -6.85
CA PHE A 294 26.73 2.90 -7.27
C PHE A 294 26.90 3.61 -8.62
N ASN A 295 27.96 4.40 -8.80
CA ASN A 295 28.19 5.15 -10.03
C ASN A 295 28.48 4.24 -11.24
N ASN A 296 29.24 3.17 -11.05
CA ASN A 296 29.63 2.28 -12.14
C ASN A 296 28.45 1.41 -12.61
N TYR A 297 27.62 0.93 -11.68
CA TYR A 297 26.54 -0.02 -11.99
C TYR A 297 25.16 0.61 -12.04
N MET A 298 24.90 1.68 -11.27
CA MET A 298 23.61 2.36 -11.18
C MET A 298 23.69 3.83 -11.65
N GLY A 299 24.63 4.13 -12.56
CA GLY A 299 24.75 5.46 -13.15
C GLY A 299 23.59 5.80 -14.09
N PRO A 300 23.50 7.07 -14.61
CA PRO A 300 22.40 7.57 -15.43
C PRO A 300 22.44 7.03 -16.87
N THR A 301 22.70 5.74 -17.03
CA THR A 301 22.75 5.04 -18.32
C THR A 301 21.62 4.05 -18.45
N LEU A 302 21.30 3.63 -19.66
CA LEU A 302 20.28 2.60 -19.89
C LEU A 302 20.63 1.28 -19.15
N GLY A 303 21.91 0.87 -19.22
CA GLY A 303 22.39 -0.29 -18.46
C GLY A 303 22.24 -0.11 -16.95
N GLY A 304 22.54 1.10 -16.43
CA GLY A 304 22.36 1.42 -15.02
C GLY A 304 20.89 1.36 -14.58
N LEU A 305 19.93 1.74 -15.43
CA LEU A 305 18.51 1.60 -15.15
C LEU A 305 18.10 0.13 -15.04
N PHE A 306 18.58 -0.75 -15.94
CA PHE A 306 18.29 -2.19 -15.85
C PHE A 306 18.92 -2.85 -14.63
N VAL A 307 20.16 -2.50 -14.29
CA VAL A 307 20.82 -2.98 -13.06
C VAL A 307 20.02 -2.51 -11.83
N THR A 308 19.59 -1.25 -11.81
CA THR A 308 18.77 -0.72 -10.71
C THR A 308 17.43 -1.45 -10.60
N LEU A 309 16.76 -1.74 -11.72
CA LEU A 309 15.54 -2.53 -11.74
C LEU A 309 15.77 -3.93 -11.15
N LEU A 310 16.83 -4.62 -11.58
CA LEU A 310 17.17 -5.96 -11.09
C LEU A 310 17.42 -5.96 -9.58
N VAL A 311 18.21 -5.01 -9.10
CA VAL A 311 18.53 -4.87 -7.67
C VAL A 311 17.28 -4.59 -6.87
N ALA A 312 16.39 -3.71 -7.35
CA ALA A 312 15.12 -3.41 -6.70
C ALA A 312 14.22 -4.65 -6.61
N THR A 313 14.14 -5.44 -7.69
CA THR A 313 13.36 -6.69 -7.72
C THR A 313 13.89 -7.72 -6.73
N ILE A 314 15.22 -7.81 -6.53
CA ILE A 314 15.83 -8.77 -5.60
C ILE A 314 15.65 -8.33 -4.14
N ILE A 315 15.84 -7.04 -3.86
CA ILE A 315 15.77 -6.49 -2.49
C ILE A 315 14.35 -6.53 -1.96
N GLU A 316 13.37 -6.28 -2.80
CA GLU A 316 11.92 -6.37 -2.52
C GLU A 316 11.51 -5.84 -1.15
N VAL A 317 11.50 -4.52 -1.01
CA VAL A 317 10.97 -3.83 0.17
C VAL A 317 9.71 -3.08 -0.24
N CYS A 318 8.74 -2.94 0.65
CA CYS A 318 7.53 -2.18 0.32
C CYS A 318 7.87 -0.74 -0.10
N SER A 319 6.95 -0.07 -0.81
CA SER A 319 7.17 1.28 -1.36
C SER A 319 7.68 2.29 -0.34
N GLU A 320 7.18 2.24 0.90
CA GLU A 320 7.64 3.10 2.00
C GLU A 320 9.08 2.76 2.44
N GLY A 321 9.41 1.47 2.50
CA GLY A 321 10.76 1.01 2.83
C GLY A 321 11.77 1.27 1.71
N SER A 322 11.33 1.25 0.45
CA SER A 322 12.18 1.53 -0.72
C SER A 322 12.56 3.00 -0.84
N ALA A 323 11.78 3.93 -0.28
CA ALA A 323 12.04 5.36 -0.43
C ALA A 323 13.38 5.83 0.16
N PRO A 324 13.84 5.40 1.36
CA PRO A 324 15.18 5.71 1.85
C PRO A 324 16.30 5.15 0.97
N MET A 325 16.14 3.92 0.45
CA MET A 325 17.11 3.29 -0.45
C MET A 325 17.20 4.05 -1.79
N ALA A 326 16.08 4.41 -2.37
CA ALA A 326 16.03 5.22 -3.58
C ALA A 326 16.70 6.58 -3.39
N PHE A 327 16.53 7.19 -2.21
CA PHE A 327 17.21 8.44 -1.88
C PHE A 327 18.72 8.24 -1.73
N GLU A 328 19.19 7.12 -1.17
CA GLU A 328 20.63 6.83 -1.10
C GLU A 328 21.22 6.64 -2.50
N ILE A 329 20.54 5.92 -3.40
CA ILE A 329 20.95 5.80 -4.81
C ILE A 329 21.10 7.21 -5.43
N PHE A 330 20.11 8.08 -5.23
CA PHE A 330 20.18 9.46 -5.75
C PHE A 330 21.33 10.26 -5.16
N LYS A 331 21.55 10.14 -3.86
CA LYS A 331 22.64 10.83 -3.14
C LYS A 331 23.99 10.42 -3.68
N GLN A 332 24.21 9.13 -3.94
CA GLN A 332 25.47 8.57 -4.41
C GLN A 332 25.69 8.82 -5.91
N THR A 333 24.67 8.61 -6.74
CA THR A 333 24.82 8.62 -8.21
C THR A 333 24.41 9.93 -8.87
N LYS A 334 23.64 10.78 -8.16
CA LYS A 334 22.91 11.94 -8.72
C LYS A 334 21.92 11.57 -9.84
N ALA A 335 21.74 10.28 -10.14
CA ALA A 335 20.85 9.75 -11.17
C ALA A 335 19.41 9.63 -10.63
N PHE A 336 18.60 10.67 -10.82
CA PHE A 336 17.23 10.70 -10.32
C PHE A 336 16.34 9.64 -10.97
N GLY A 337 16.54 9.35 -12.27
CA GLY A 337 15.80 8.30 -12.97
C GLY A 337 16.07 6.90 -12.43
N ASN A 338 17.27 6.63 -11.90
CA ASN A 338 17.55 5.36 -11.25
C ASN A 338 16.79 5.23 -9.93
N SER A 339 16.71 6.29 -9.14
CA SER A 339 15.86 6.30 -7.93
C SER A 339 14.38 6.11 -8.25
N PHE A 340 13.90 6.72 -9.34
CA PHE A 340 12.55 6.51 -9.85
C PHE A 340 12.33 5.04 -10.24
N VAL A 341 13.25 4.44 -11.01
CA VAL A 341 13.16 3.02 -11.42
C VAL A 341 13.20 2.10 -10.20
N PHE A 342 14.06 2.37 -9.22
CA PHE A 342 14.14 1.59 -7.99
C PHE A 342 12.80 1.59 -7.22
N LEU A 343 12.18 2.75 -7.10
CA LEU A 343 10.88 2.90 -6.45
C LEU A 343 9.78 2.16 -7.21
N MET A 344 9.70 2.39 -8.53
CA MET A 344 8.63 1.80 -9.34
C MET A 344 8.77 0.28 -9.48
N ALA A 345 9.99 -0.26 -9.45
CA ALA A 345 10.24 -1.69 -9.53
C ALA A 345 9.54 -2.48 -8.41
N GLY A 346 9.58 -1.96 -7.18
CA GLY A 346 8.93 -2.61 -6.03
C GLY A 346 7.41 -2.79 -6.15
N VAL A 347 6.75 -2.12 -7.11
CA VAL A 347 5.30 -2.29 -7.36
C VAL A 347 5.04 -3.08 -8.64
N VAL A 348 6.04 -3.16 -9.51
CA VAL A 348 5.87 -3.68 -10.88
C VAL A 348 6.46 -5.07 -11.03
N THR A 349 7.52 -5.38 -10.32
CA THR A 349 8.29 -6.63 -10.44
C THR A 349 8.39 -7.44 -9.15
N ASP A 350 7.73 -6.99 -8.07
CA ASP A 350 7.64 -7.70 -6.81
C ASP A 350 7.08 -9.12 -7.03
N TYR A 351 7.87 -10.15 -6.71
CA TYR A 351 7.51 -11.55 -6.94
C TYR A 351 6.39 -12.00 -6.01
N THR A 352 6.23 -11.41 -4.82
CA THR A 352 5.13 -11.71 -3.90
C THR A 352 3.82 -11.13 -4.44
N GLU A 353 3.84 -9.89 -4.97
CA GLU A 353 2.68 -9.28 -5.63
C GLU A 353 2.27 -10.06 -6.87
N ILE A 354 3.24 -10.40 -7.73
CA ILE A 354 2.99 -11.21 -8.93
C ILE A 354 2.43 -12.58 -8.56
N GLY A 355 2.99 -13.24 -7.54
CA GLY A 355 2.51 -14.56 -7.07
C GLY A 355 1.09 -14.52 -6.52
N LEU A 356 0.74 -13.49 -5.74
CA LEU A 356 -0.60 -13.31 -5.21
C LEU A 356 -1.62 -12.94 -6.29
N LEU A 357 -1.25 -12.13 -7.27
CA LEU A 357 -2.08 -11.85 -8.44
C LEU A 357 -2.31 -13.10 -9.29
N TRP A 358 -1.28 -13.91 -9.48
CA TRP A 358 -1.36 -15.18 -10.20
C TRP A 358 -2.42 -16.13 -9.62
N HIS A 359 -2.45 -16.25 -8.29
CA HIS A 359 -3.38 -17.17 -7.63
C HIS A 359 -4.79 -16.60 -7.44
N ASN A 360 -4.94 -15.28 -7.30
CA ASN A 360 -6.22 -14.69 -6.88
C ASN A 360 -6.93 -13.90 -7.99
N VAL A 361 -6.21 -13.38 -8.97
CA VAL A 361 -6.79 -12.52 -10.03
C VAL A 361 -6.74 -13.23 -11.38
N GLY A 362 -5.56 -13.76 -11.76
CA GLY A 362 -5.40 -14.50 -12.99
C GLY A 362 -3.95 -14.60 -13.44
N ARG A 363 -3.60 -15.74 -14.02
CA ARG A 363 -2.21 -16.02 -14.48
C ARG A 363 -1.76 -15.05 -15.56
N LYS A 364 -2.63 -14.77 -16.52
CA LYS A 364 -2.31 -13.85 -17.61
C LYS A 364 -2.21 -12.40 -17.10
N VAL A 365 -3.05 -12.00 -16.16
CA VAL A 365 -2.97 -10.68 -15.49
C VAL A 365 -1.62 -10.49 -14.83
N ALA A 366 -1.18 -11.47 -14.06
CA ALA A 366 0.10 -11.42 -13.35
C ALA A 366 1.32 -11.34 -14.30
N LEU A 367 1.29 -12.07 -15.44
CA LEU A 367 2.37 -12.04 -16.42
C LEU A 367 2.39 -10.74 -17.25
N TRP A 368 1.22 -10.25 -17.68
CA TRP A 368 1.14 -9.02 -18.47
C TRP A 368 1.48 -7.77 -17.67
N LEU A 369 1.35 -7.80 -16.35
CA LEU A 369 1.65 -6.66 -15.51
C LEU A 369 3.10 -6.16 -15.72
N PRO A 370 4.16 -6.94 -15.42
CA PRO A 370 5.54 -6.49 -15.65
C PRO A 370 5.88 -6.27 -17.12
N ILE A 371 5.33 -7.08 -18.04
CA ILE A 371 5.59 -6.95 -19.50
C ILE A 371 5.16 -5.56 -20.00
N ILE A 372 4.07 -5.01 -19.49
CA ILE A 372 3.55 -3.71 -19.92
C ILE A 372 4.20 -2.57 -19.13
N THR A 373 4.43 -2.76 -17.83
CA THR A 373 4.85 -1.67 -16.95
C THR A 373 6.36 -1.44 -16.95
N VAL A 374 7.19 -2.49 -17.05
CA VAL A 374 8.66 -2.35 -17.04
C VAL A 374 9.17 -1.45 -18.17
N PRO A 375 8.73 -1.59 -19.45
CA PRO A 375 9.15 -0.67 -20.50
C PRO A 375 8.78 0.79 -20.22
N GLN A 376 7.61 1.05 -19.63
CA GLN A 376 7.18 2.40 -19.26
C GLN A 376 8.07 2.97 -18.15
N VAL A 377 8.40 2.16 -17.13
CA VAL A 377 9.25 2.55 -16.01
C VAL A 377 10.67 2.88 -16.50
N ILE A 378 11.26 2.03 -17.35
CA ILE A 378 12.59 2.29 -17.91
C ILE A 378 12.61 3.55 -18.79
N LEU A 379 11.59 3.72 -19.65
CA LEU A 379 11.48 4.92 -20.50
C LEU A 379 11.39 6.20 -19.66
N LEU A 380 10.50 6.20 -18.65
CA LEU A 380 10.34 7.38 -17.77
C LEU A 380 11.57 7.60 -16.89
N GLY A 381 12.25 6.54 -16.45
CA GLY A 381 13.52 6.65 -15.74
C GLY A 381 14.63 7.27 -16.61
N PHE A 382 14.68 6.89 -17.88
CA PHE A 382 15.61 7.48 -18.84
C PHE A 382 15.32 8.97 -19.06
N ILE A 383 14.05 9.31 -19.27
CA ILE A 383 13.58 10.71 -19.39
C ILE A 383 13.92 11.51 -18.13
N ALA A 384 13.70 10.92 -16.95
CA ALA A 384 14.00 11.56 -15.67
C ALA A 384 15.50 11.87 -15.50
N ASN A 385 16.37 10.95 -15.90
CA ASN A 385 17.81 11.19 -15.89
C ASN A 385 18.23 12.32 -16.86
N TYR A 386 17.49 12.49 -17.94
CA TYR A 386 17.74 13.57 -18.90
C TYR A 386 17.26 14.94 -18.38
N ILE A 387 16.06 14.99 -17.79
CA ILE A 387 15.44 16.25 -17.31
C ILE A 387 16.11 16.77 -16.03
N PHE A 388 16.50 15.88 -15.12
CA PHE A 388 17.01 16.24 -13.79
C PHE A 388 18.52 16.04 -13.64
N ARG A 389 19.20 16.06 -14.74
CA ARG A 389 20.66 15.92 -14.82
C ARG A 389 21.40 17.04 -14.08
#